data_443cdaf057cc44535b159485176d9c49
#
_entry.id   443cdaf057cc44535b159485176d9c49
#
_cell.length_a   1.000
_cell.length_b   1.000
_cell.length_c   1.000
_cell.angle_alpha   90.00
_cell.angle_beta   90.00
_cell.angle_gamma   90.00
#
_symmetry.space_group_name_H-M   'P 1'
#
loop_
_entity.id
_entity.type
_entity.pdbx_description
1 polymer ?
#
loop_
_entity_poly.entity_id
_entity_poly.type
_entity_poly.pdbx_seq_one_letter_code
_entity_poly.pdbx_strand_id
1 'polypeptide(L)'
;MMEHNELDLIYILDTPRWDSNWIKVMEKAEPVMFVTSVSHRLAKERNLLLADLLKESFYLTERNANYRQALDGQLALRRKELSPMLEISDTAFIKKMLMRGGGVSFLPRFAVEDDIEKKKLTLLDVKDIEITMYRQIFYHKNKFKTKEMEKFAEFALEDN
;
A
#
# COMPACT_ATOMS: atom_id res chain seq x y z
N MET A 1 10.63 0.72 -19.60
CA MET A 1 11.68 0.84 -18.55
C MET A 1 12.37 -0.47 -18.24
N MET A 2 11.64 -1.54 -17.98
CA MET A 2 12.27 -2.85 -17.71
C MET A 2 13.01 -3.45 -18.93
N GLU A 3 12.61 -3.12 -20.15
CA GLU A 3 13.13 -3.73 -21.39
C GLU A 3 14.42 -3.12 -21.93
N HIS A 4 14.86 -1.95 -21.44
CA HIS A 4 15.97 -1.19 -22.03
C HIS A 4 17.27 -1.21 -21.22
N ASN A 5 17.40 -2.11 -20.23
CA ASN A 5 18.63 -2.29 -19.44
C ASN A 5 19.13 -1.01 -18.73
N GLU A 6 18.22 -0.04 -18.51
CA GLU A 6 18.52 1.27 -17.90
C GLU A 6 18.56 1.20 -16.37
N LEU A 7 17.99 0.15 -15.78
CA LEU A 7 17.93 -0.03 -14.34
C LEU A 7 18.75 -1.25 -13.93
N ASP A 8 19.50 -1.11 -12.85
CA ASP A 8 20.28 -2.19 -12.27
C ASP A 8 19.48 -3.04 -11.30
N LEU A 9 18.59 -2.39 -10.55
CA LEU A 9 17.75 -2.96 -9.51
C LEU A 9 16.38 -2.30 -9.54
N ILE A 10 15.35 -3.07 -9.24
CA ILE A 10 13.95 -2.60 -9.16
C ILE A 10 13.40 -2.98 -7.80
N TYR A 11 12.86 -1.99 -7.08
CA TYR A 11 12.10 -2.18 -5.84
C TYR A 11 10.66 -1.73 -6.06
N ILE A 12 9.71 -2.66 -5.92
CA ILE A 12 8.29 -2.41 -6.19
C ILE A 12 7.40 -2.92 -5.07
N LEU A 13 6.23 -2.30 -4.94
CA LEU A 13 5.09 -2.81 -4.19
C LEU A 13 4.00 -3.22 -5.19
N ASP A 14 3.77 -4.52 -5.34
CA ASP A 14 2.81 -5.07 -6.31
C ASP A 14 2.30 -6.45 -5.87
N THR A 15 1.38 -7.02 -6.63
CA THR A 15 1.11 -8.46 -6.60
C THR A 15 2.38 -9.24 -6.95
N PRO A 16 2.50 -10.53 -6.59
CA PRO A 16 3.68 -11.31 -6.93
C PRO A 16 3.99 -11.24 -8.44
N ARG A 17 5.16 -10.72 -8.77
CA ARG A 17 5.64 -10.61 -10.15
C ARG A 17 6.63 -11.72 -10.48
N TRP A 18 6.60 -12.17 -11.72
CA TRP A 18 7.59 -13.07 -12.30
C TRP A 18 7.92 -12.63 -13.72
N ASP A 19 9.20 -12.64 -14.04
CA ASP A 19 9.72 -12.35 -15.38
C ASP A 19 10.99 -13.17 -15.62
N SER A 20 11.14 -13.77 -16.80
CA SER A 20 12.27 -14.64 -17.13
C SER A 20 13.62 -13.91 -17.26
N ASN A 21 13.61 -12.60 -17.38
CA ASN A 21 14.80 -11.76 -17.50
C ASN A 21 15.25 -11.14 -16.17
N TRP A 22 14.43 -11.29 -15.11
CA TRP A 22 14.68 -10.69 -13.82
C TRP A 22 14.76 -11.74 -12.73
N ILE A 23 15.74 -11.60 -11.86
CA ILE A 23 15.94 -12.46 -10.70
C ILE A 23 15.37 -11.75 -9.49
N LYS A 24 14.38 -12.37 -8.86
CA LYS A 24 13.79 -11.89 -7.60
C LYS A 24 14.75 -12.24 -6.46
N VAL A 25 15.19 -11.25 -5.71
CA VAL A 25 16.10 -11.41 -4.56
C VAL A 25 15.41 -11.17 -3.23
N MET A 26 14.25 -10.50 -3.24
CA MET A 26 13.45 -10.28 -2.04
C MET A 26 11.96 -10.28 -2.39
N GLU A 27 11.16 -10.89 -1.51
CA GLU A 27 9.71 -10.78 -1.50
C GLU A 27 9.22 -10.76 -0.05
N LYS A 28 8.52 -9.71 0.34
CA LYS A 28 7.94 -9.56 1.67
C LYS A 28 6.48 -9.13 1.55
N ALA A 29 5.59 -9.87 2.21
CA ALA A 29 4.18 -9.51 2.25
C ALA A 29 3.97 -8.17 2.94
N GLU A 30 3.15 -7.33 2.35
CA GLU A 30 2.81 -6.01 2.85
C GLU A 30 1.28 -5.83 2.82
N PRO A 31 0.60 -5.92 3.96
CA PRO A 31 -0.83 -5.70 4.02
C PRO A 31 -1.16 -4.23 3.71
N VAL A 32 -2.19 -4.04 2.91
CA VAL A 32 -2.74 -2.72 2.64
C VAL A 32 -4.07 -2.61 3.36
N MET A 33 -4.24 -1.58 4.18
CA MET A 33 -5.31 -1.52 5.17
C MET A 33 -6.07 -0.21 5.09
N PHE A 34 -7.34 -0.26 5.50
CA PHE A 34 -8.09 0.94 5.75
C PHE A 34 -7.60 1.62 7.03
N VAL A 35 -7.36 2.92 6.93
CA VAL A 35 -6.78 3.72 8.00
C VAL A 35 -7.57 5.01 8.19
N THR A 36 -7.68 5.44 9.44
CA THR A 36 -8.35 6.67 9.82
C THR A 36 -7.70 7.32 11.04
N SER A 37 -8.15 8.51 11.42
CA SER A 37 -7.75 9.15 12.67
C SER A 37 -8.26 8.36 13.89
N VAL A 38 -7.51 8.38 14.99
CA VAL A 38 -7.97 7.81 16.27
C VAL A 38 -9.23 8.49 16.82
N SER A 39 -9.51 9.73 16.37
CA SER A 39 -10.72 10.49 16.74
C SER A 39 -11.93 10.22 15.83
N HIS A 40 -11.75 9.47 14.75
CA HIS A 40 -12.83 9.17 13.81
C HIS A 40 -13.86 8.23 14.43
N ARG A 41 -15.16 8.38 14.08
CA ARG A 41 -16.24 7.58 14.64
C ARG A 41 -16.04 6.06 14.48
N LEU A 42 -15.44 5.61 13.35
CA LEU A 42 -15.18 4.19 13.10
C LEU A 42 -13.92 3.66 13.81
N ALA A 43 -13.09 4.52 14.41
CA ALA A 43 -11.80 4.12 14.99
C ALA A 43 -11.91 3.07 16.11
N LYS A 44 -13.03 3.03 16.80
CA LYS A 44 -13.30 2.10 17.92
C LYS A 44 -14.24 0.95 17.54
N GLU A 45 -14.79 0.99 16.34
CA GLU A 45 -15.69 -0.04 15.85
C GLU A 45 -14.91 -1.33 15.51
N ARG A 46 -15.57 -2.46 15.66
CA ARG A 46 -15.02 -3.78 15.36
C ARG A 46 -15.91 -4.49 14.34
N ASN A 47 -15.29 -5.43 13.60
CA ASN A 47 -16.00 -6.24 12.60
C ASN A 47 -16.74 -5.39 11.56
N LEU A 48 -16.14 -4.29 11.15
CA LEU A 48 -16.67 -3.44 10.09
C LEU A 48 -16.79 -4.22 8.78
N LEU A 49 -17.74 -3.84 7.97
CA LEU A 49 -17.86 -4.29 6.59
C LEU A 49 -17.47 -3.15 5.63
N LEU A 50 -17.03 -3.50 4.46
CA LEU A 50 -16.72 -2.51 3.41
C LEU A 50 -17.89 -1.54 3.18
N ALA A 51 -19.14 -2.04 3.25
CA ALA A 51 -20.34 -1.22 3.11
C ALA A 51 -20.47 -0.12 4.16
N ASP A 52 -19.89 -0.29 5.34
CA ASP A 52 -19.90 0.74 6.39
C ASP A 52 -18.92 1.86 6.05
N LEU A 53 -17.76 1.49 5.48
CA LEU A 53 -16.74 2.43 5.06
C LEU A 53 -17.18 3.26 3.85
N LEU A 54 -17.92 2.67 2.90
CA LEU A 54 -18.36 3.36 1.67
C LEU A 54 -19.28 4.56 1.95
N LYS A 55 -19.74 4.74 3.17
CA LYS A 55 -20.51 5.92 3.62
C LYS A 55 -19.63 7.09 4.06
N GLU A 56 -18.32 6.85 4.19
CA GLU A 56 -17.35 7.85 4.64
C GLU A 56 -16.72 8.62 3.48
N SER A 57 -16.11 9.76 3.81
CA SER A 57 -15.24 10.46 2.87
C SER A 57 -13.92 9.70 2.71
N PHE A 58 -13.48 9.48 1.47
CA PHE A 58 -12.22 8.82 1.18
C PHE A 58 -11.18 9.79 0.64
N TYR A 59 -9.96 9.67 1.14
CA TYR A 59 -8.76 10.30 0.60
C TYR A 59 -7.85 9.20 0.09
N LEU A 60 -7.66 9.10 -1.22
CA LEU A 60 -6.97 7.96 -1.82
C LEU A 60 -5.78 8.42 -2.67
N THR A 61 -4.87 7.49 -2.89
CA THR A 61 -3.84 7.65 -3.91
C THR A 61 -4.43 7.58 -5.31
N GLU A 62 -3.66 8.05 -6.27
CA GLU A 62 -4.05 8.03 -7.69
C GLU A 62 -4.35 6.59 -8.16
N ARG A 63 -5.20 6.48 -9.19
CA ARG A 63 -5.68 5.20 -9.73
C ARG A 63 -4.59 4.31 -10.31
N ASN A 64 -3.42 4.87 -10.64
CA ASN A 64 -2.27 4.13 -11.15
C ASN A 64 -1.44 3.45 -10.05
N ALA A 65 -1.67 3.72 -8.77
CA ALA A 65 -1.02 3.01 -7.69
C ALA A 65 -1.53 1.55 -7.64
N ASN A 66 -0.60 0.59 -7.59
CA ASN A 66 -0.92 -0.84 -7.70
C ASN A 66 -1.93 -1.30 -6.64
N TYR A 67 -1.76 -0.89 -5.38
CA TYR A 67 -2.70 -1.24 -4.31
C TYR A 67 -4.06 -0.55 -4.45
N ARG A 68 -4.12 0.65 -5.08
CA ARG A 68 -5.37 1.29 -5.42
C ARG A 68 -6.11 0.50 -6.51
N GLN A 69 -5.41 0.02 -7.53
CA GLN A 69 -5.98 -0.85 -8.56
C GLN A 69 -6.51 -2.16 -7.96
N ALA A 70 -5.79 -2.74 -6.98
CA ALA A 70 -6.24 -3.93 -6.28
C ALA A 70 -7.54 -3.67 -5.50
N LEU A 71 -7.66 -2.51 -4.84
CA LEU A 71 -8.90 -2.08 -4.16
C LEU A 71 -10.04 -1.91 -5.16
N ASP A 72 -9.83 -1.16 -6.23
CA ASP A 72 -10.84 -0.90 -7.26
C ASP A 72 -11.33 -2.21 -7.90
N GLY A 73 -10.41 -3.17 -8.14
CA GLY A 73 -10.75 -4.51 -8.62
C GLY A 73 -11.63 -5.29 -7.64
N GLN A 74 -11.34 -5.25 -6.36
CA GLN A 74 -12.14 -5.88 -5.32
C GLN A 74 -13.53 -5.25 -5.16
N LEU A 75 -13.63 -3.93 -5.34
CA LEU A 75 -14.89 -3.21 -5.36
C LEU A 75 -15.74 -3.61 -6.57
N ALA A 76 -15.13 -3.66 -7.75
CA ALA A 76 -15.81 -4.06 -8.99
C ALA A 76 -16.40 -5.48 -8.91
N LEU A 77 -15.66 -6.44 -8.33
CA LEU A 77 -16.16 -7.81 -8.09
C LEU A 77 -17.41 -7.83 -7.21
N ARG A 78 -17.54 -6.85 -6.31
CA ARG A 78 -18.71 -6.68 -5.42
C ARG A 78 -19.79 -5.76 -5.99
N ARG A 79 -19.63 -5.32 -7.24
CA ARG A 79 -20.50 -4.32 -7.89
C ARG A 79 -20.62 -3.05 -7.04
N LYS A 80 -19.51 -2.63 -6.45
CA LYS A 80 -19.38 -1.40 -5.68
C LYS A 80 -18.42 -0.46 -6.39
N GLU A 81 -18.64 0.83 -6.19
CA GLU A 81 -17.76 1.89 -6.66
C GLU A 81 -17.45 2.83 -5.51
N LEU A 82 -16.27 3.42 -5.53
CA LEU A 82 -15.84 4.39 -4.55
C LEU A 82 -15.43 5.67 -5.26
N SER A 83 -16.10 6.76 -4.89
CA SER A 83 -15.76 8.11 -5.36
C SER A 83 -15.01 8.84 -4.25
N PRO A 84 -13.67 8.96 -4.35
CA PRO A 84 -12.91 9.65 -3.31
C PRO A 84 -13.20 11.16 -3.33
N MET A 85 -13.18 11.77 -2.14
CA MET A 85 -13.26 13.23 -1.98
C MET A 85 -11.96 13.89 -2.47
N LEU A 86 -10.83 13.19 -2.32
CA LEU A 86 -9.51 13.62 -2.78
C LEU A 86 -8.75 12.42 -3.36
N GLU A 87 -8.12 12.64 -4.51
CA GLU A 87 -7.22 11.70 -5.15
C GLU A 87 -5.87 12.40 -5.41
N ILE A 88 -4.79 11.93 -4.77
CA ILE A 88 -3.48 12.59 -4.80
C ILE A 88 -2.34 11.59 -4.54
N SER A 89 -1.21 11.73 -5.24
CA SER A 89 -0.05 10.86 -5.06
C SER A 89 0.72 11.07 -3.74
N ASP A 90 0.52 12.20 -3.08
CA ASP A 90 1.21 12.55 -1.83
C ASP A 90 0.57 11.88 -0.60
N THR A 91 1.13 10.73 -0.20
CA THR A 91 0.71 9.98 0.99
C THR A 91 0.87 10.79 2.28
N ALA A 92 1.88 11.66 2.38
CA ALA A 92 2.07 12.49 3.57
C ALA A 92 0.94 13.52 3.71
N PHE A 93 0.44 14.05 2.59
CA PHE A 93 -0.73 14.92 2.59
C PHE A 93 -2.00 14.16 2.99
N ILE A 94 -2.22 12.96 2.45
CA ILE A 94 -3.35 12.10 2.85
C ILE A 94 -3.36 11.89 4.36
N LYS A 95 -2.22 11.51 4.96
CA LYS A 95 -2.09 11.31 6.41
C LYS A 95 -2.45 12.57 7.20
N LYS A 96 -2.00 13.73 6.75
CA LYS A 96 -2.36 15.02 7.39
C LYS A 96 -3.87 15.29 7.35
N MET A 97 -4.53 14.95 6.24
CA MET A 97 -5.98 15.10 6.12
C MET A 97 -6.73 14.16 7.07
N LEU A 98 -6.29 12.89 7.16
CA LEU A 98 -6.83 11.93 8.12
C LEU A 98 -6.70 12.42 9.56
N MET A 99 -5.52 12.90 9.97
CA MET A 99 -5.26 13.39 11.33
C MET A 99 -6.16 14.57 11.74
N ARG A 100 -6.69 15.31 10.77
CA ARG A 100 -7.69 16.37 10.99
C ARG A 100 -9.13 15.85 11.15
N GLY A 101 -9.30 14.54 11.24
CA GLY A 101 -10.62 13.91 11.36
C GLY A 101 -11.33 13.69 10.01
N GLY A 102 -10.59 13.76 8.89
CA GLY A 102 -11.12 13.87 7.54
C GLY A 102 -11.47 12.55 6.84
N GLY A 103 -11.98 11.52 7.52
CA GLY A 103 -12.48 10.33 6.82
C GLY A 103 -11.50 9.14 6.80
N VAL A 104 -11.50 8.36 5.72
CA VAL A 104 -10.81 7.07 5.60
C VAL A 104 -9.84 7.08 4.42
N SER A 105 -8.75 6.35 4.52
CA SER A 105 -7.85 6.05 3.41
C SER A 105 -7.55 4.55 3.32
N PHE A 106 -6.89 4.14 2.23
CA PHE A 106 -6.42 2.79 2.02
C PHE A 106 -4.93 2.82 1.68
N LEU A 107 -4.08 2.43 2.62
CA LEU A 107 -2.63 2.61 2.55
C LEU A 107 -1.86 1.36 2.99
N PRO A 108 -0.66 1.12 2.45
CA PRO A 108 0.24 0.09 2.96
C PRO A 108 0.58 0.35 4.43
N ARG A 109 0.67 -0.73 5.22
CA ARG A 109 0.91 -0.63 6.66
C ARG A 109 2.18 0.14 6.99
N PHE A 110 3.29 -0.12 6.29
CA PHE A 110 4.57 0.57 6.53
C PHE A 110 4.45 2.10 6.37
N ALA A 111 3.56 2.59 5.51
CA ALA A 111 3.39 4.03 5.28
C ALA A 111 2.75 4.77 6.46
N VAL A 112 2.07 4.05 7.36
CA VAL A 112 1.30 4.60 8.49
C VAL A 112 1.76 4.11 9.85
N GLU A 113 2.72 3.21 9.92
CA GLU A 113 3.15 2.52 11.16
C GLU A 113 3.59 3.51 12.24
N ASP A 114 4.45 4.46 11.92
CA ASP A 114 4.88 5.53 12.81
C ASP A 114 3.72 6.35 13.39
N ASP A 115 2.71 6.64 12.57
CA ASP A 115 1.56 7.44 12.99
C ASP A 115 0.59 6.62 13.85
N ILE A 116 0.56 5.30 13.66
CA ILE A 116 -0.18 4.36 14.53
C ILE A 116 0.51 4.26 15.88
N GLU A 117 1.84 4.07 15.93
CA GLU A 117 2.63 4.04 17.16
C GLU A 117 2.47 5.32 17.98
N LYS A 118 2.46 6.47 17.28
CA LYS A 118 2.22 7.80 17.88
C LYS A 118 0.75 8.06 18.23
N LYS A 119 -0.13 7.08 18.05
CA LYS A 119 -1.58 7.16 18.32
C LYS A 119 -2.28 8.34 17.63
N LYS A 120 -1.84 8.68 16.43
CA LYS A 120 -2.48 9.69 15.57
C LYS A 120 -3.46 9.06 14.59
N LEU A 121 -3.09 7.91 14.04
CA LEU A 121 -3.90 7.09 13.14
C LEU A 121 -4.17 5.72 13.74
N THR A 122 -5.17 5.05 13.20
CA THR A 122 -5.53 3.67 13.56
C THR A 122 -5.99 2.89 12.34
N LEU A 123 -5.76 1.59 12.34
CA LEU A 123 -6.28 0.67 11.33
C LEU A 123 -7.73 0.33 11.63
N LEU A 124 -8.54 0.20 10.59
CA LEU A 124 -9.93 -0.25 10.69
C LEU A 124 -9.99 -1.78 10.54
N ASP A 125 -10.75 -2.42 11.41
CA ASP A 125 -10.96 -3.88 11.41
C ASP A 125 -12.11 -4.24 10.44
N VAL A 126 -11.80 -4.37 9.15
CA VAL A 126 -12.75 -4.68 8.07
C VAL A 126 -12.66 -6.16 7.73
N LYS A 127 -13.78 -6.89 7.82
CA LYS A 127 -13.80 -8.36 7.78
C LYS A 127 -14.01 -8.95 6.38
N ASP A 128 -14.66 -8.25 5.49
CA ASP A 128 -15.08 -8.77 4.18
C ASP A 128 -14.15 -8.41 3.03
N ILE A 129 -13.02 -7.77 3.33
CA ILE A 129 -11.99 -7.45 2.34
C ILE A 129 -10.60 -7.49 2.97
N GLU A 130 -9.69 -8.17 2.32
CA GLU A 130 -8.28 -8.23 2.66
C GLU A 130 -7.46 -8.10 1.38
N ILE A 131 -6.48 -7.21 1.38
CA ILE A 131 -5.58 -6.98 0.25
C ILE A 131 -4.15 -6.99 0.77
N THR A 132 -3.36 -7.93 0.27
CA THR A 132 -1.93 -8.04 0.53
C THR A 132 -1.18 -7.79 -0.76
N MET A 133 -0.29 -6.83 -0.73
CA MET A 133 0.71 -6.59 -1.76
C MET A 133 2.03 -7.19 -1.32
N TYR A 134 3.04 -7.13 -2.17
CA TYR A 134 4.37 -7.64 -1.85
C TYR A 134 5.41 -6.59 -2.20
N ARG A 135 6.29 -6.28 -1.25
CA ARG A 135 7.53 -5.56 -1.54
C ARG A 135 8.47 -6.55 -2.20
N GLN A 136 8.93 -6.25 -3.39
CA GLN A 136 9.74 -7.15 -4.20
C GLN A 136 10.95 -6.41 -4.74
N ILE A 137 12.10 -7.07 -4.71
CA ILE A 137 13.34 -6.56 -5.31
C ILE A 137 13.79 -7.52 -6.39
N PHE A 138 14.12 -6.96 -7.53
CA PHE A 138 14.63 -7.69 -8.69
C PHE A 138 15.89 -7.03 -9.22
N TYR A 139 16.77 -7.84 -9.81
CA TYR A 139 17.83 -7.37 -10.70
C TYR A 139 17.80 -8.13 -12.02
N HIS A 140 18.30 -7.49 -13.08
CA HIS A 140 18.32 -8.11 -14.42
C HIS A 140 19.36 -9.22 -14.46
N LYS A 141 19.02 -10.42 -14.98
CA LYS A 141 19.87 -11.61 -15.00
C LYS A 141 21.23 -11.43 -15.70
N ASN A 142 21.33 -10.48 -16.64
CA ASN A 142 22.55 -10.18 -17.38
C ASN A 142 23.42 -9.10 -16.71
N LYS A 143 23.03 -8.61 -15.52
CA LYS A 143 23.80 -7.65 -14.73
C LYS A 143 24.68 -8.36 -13.71
N PHE A 144 25.89 -7.85 -13.50
CA PHE A 144 26.71 -8.31 -12.37
C PHE A 144 26.09 -7.83 -11.06
N LYS A 145 25.86 -8.75 -10.14
CA LYS A 145 25.39 -8.44 -8.81
C LYS A 145 26.51 -7.74 -8.04
N THR A 146 26.32 -6.46 -7.73
CA THR A 146 27.27 -5.67 -6.95
C THR A 146 27.03 -5.79 -5.45
N LYS A 147 28.06 -5.47 -4.63
CA LYS A 147 27.93 -5.45 -3.17
C LYS A 147 26.90 -4.43 -2.70
N GLU A 148 26.74 -3.33 -3.44
CA GLU A 148 25.76 -2.28 -3.16
C GLU A 148 24.33 -2.81 -3.35
N MET A 149 24.10 -3.61 -4.40
CA MET A 149 22.80 -4.25 -4.64
C MET A 149 22.46 -5.27 -3.54
N GLU A 150 23.44 -6.03 -3.05
CA GLU A 150 23.26 -6.95 -1.93
C GLU A 150 22.89 -6.19 -0.64
N LYS A 151 23.66 -5.16 -0.30
CA LYS A 151 23.38 -4.33 0.86
C LYS A 151 22.00 -3.65 0.80
N PHE A 152 21.61 -3.16 -0.38
CA PHE A 152 20.28 -2.58 -0.55
C PHE A 152 19.17 -3.60 -0.26
N ALA A 153 19.31 -4.83 -0.77
CA ALA A 153 18.34 -5.89 -0.51
C ALA A 153 18.29 -6.28 0.98
N GLU A 154 19.44 -6.32 1.67
CA GLU A 154 19.53 -6.56 3.12
C GLU A 154 18.81 -5.46 3.90
N PHE A 155 19.10 -4.18 3.63
CA PHE A 155 18.40 -3.06 4.27
C PHE A 155 16.89 -3.09 4.05
N ALA A 156 16.45 -3.42 2.84
CA ALA A 156 15.02 -3.49 2.53
C ALA A 156 14.30 -4.65 3.27
N LEU A 157 15.04 -5.69 3.71
CA LEU A 157 14.51 -6.76 4.55
C LEU A 157 14.43 -6.36 6.03
N GLU A 158 15.39 -5.55 6.50
CA GLU A 158 15.48 -5.10 7.89
C GLU A 158 14.49 -3.97 8.21
N ASP A 159 14.06 -3.23 7.17
CA ASP A 159 13.09 -2.14 7.30
C ASP A 159 11.71 -2.74 7.60
N ASN A 160 11.42 -2.85 8.88
CA ASN A 160 10.16 -3.35 9.45
C ASN A 160 9.17 -2.23 9.64
#